data_38c4e502621ec5877e71f9156bd34629
#
_entry.id   38c4e502621ec5877e71f9156bd34629
#
_cell.length_a   1.000
_cell.length_b   1.000
_cell.length_c   1.000
_cell.angle_alpha   90.00
_cell.angle_beta   90.00
_cell.angle_gamma   90.00
#
_symmetry.space_group_name_H-M   'P 1'
#
loop_
_entity.id
_entity.type
_entity.pdbx_description
1 polymer ?
#
loop_
_entity_poly.entity_id
_entity_poly.type
_entity_poly.pdbx_seq_one_letter_code
_entity_poly.pdbx_strand_id
1 'polypeptide(L)'
;MFAIIIKDLRLHANQPKYRLLQFSIVLLISAMFFIATVEYFVSTRSNSQIDTGRNIFTILVSTLFIAITGVAAPILAIESIQDERRNANFDLLYLSRLSVVQILLGKLTGVLLASFALILMTAPIFILSTFTGGFRLRDLLTCGIVFLSTNTLFILISFSLALSLHENILSYGYGIILAVIFLPLVAPKPIWWISPLTILIETVKPESNPKVWLNVGGYFAVALLIFILIHQRLAFKVKGLKLRGRQ
;
A
#
# COMPACT_ATOMS: atom_id res chain seq x y z
N MET A 1 -13.34 7.25 -16.91
CA MET A 1 -12.62 7.06 -15.65
C MET A 1 -13.46 6.32 -14.60
N PHE A 2 -14.63 6.83 -14.21
CA PHE A 2 -15.52 6.19 -13.21
C PHE A 2 -15.86 4.72 -13.52
N ALA A 3 -16.15 4.42 -14.78
CA ALA A 3 -16.48 3.06 -15.22
C ALA A 3 -15.33 2.05 -14.98
N ILE A 4 -14.07 2.49 -15.12
CA ILE A 4 -12.88 1.67 -14.86
C ILE A 4 -12.78 1.35 -13.37
N ILE A 5 -12.96 2.36 -12.53
CA ILE A 5 -12.91 2.21 -11.07
C ILE A 5 -13.97 1.22 -10.57
N ILE A 6 -15.22 1.39 -11.04
CA ILE A 6 -16.33 0.50 -10.65
C ILE A 6 -16.09 -0.93 -11.14
N LYS A 7 -15.60 -1.08 -12.38
CA LYS A 7 -15.26 -2.39 -12.95
C LYS A 7 -14.21 -3.08 -12.08
N ASP A 8 -13.10 -2.41 -11.79
CA ASP A 8 -11.98 -2.98 -11.01
C ASP A 8 -12.41 -3.33 -9.58
N LEU A 9 -13.17 -2.45 -8.91
CA LEU A 9 -13.72 -2.74 -7.59
C LEU A 9 -14.65 -3.96 -7.57
N ARG A 10 -15.57 -4.07 -8.55
CA ARG A 10 -16.46 -5.25 -8.67
C ARG A 10 -15.67 -6.52 -8.96
N LEU A 11 -14.62 -6.41 -9.79
CA LEU A 11 -13.77 -7.53 -10.15
C LEU A 11 -13.02 -8.04 -8.90
N HIS A 12 -12.42 -7.16 -8.13
CA HIS A 12 -11.77 -7.51 -6.87
C HIS A 12 -12.76 -8.07 -5.84
N ALA A 13 -13.91 -7.43 -5.64
CA ALA A 13 -14.91 -7.88 -4.66
C ALA A 13 -15.46 -9.29 -4.95
N ASN A 14 -15.54 -9.68 -6.23
CA ASN A 14 -16.04 -11.00 -6.64
C ASN A 14 -14.96 -12.10 -6.69
N GLN A 15 -13.68 -11.73 -6.66
CA GLN A 15 -12.59 -12.71 -6.70
C GLN A 15 -12.44 -13.43 -5.35
N PRO A 16 -12.40 -14.79 -5.34
CA PRO A 16 -12.20 -15.55 -4.10
C PRO A 16 -10.85 -15.25 -3.44
N LYS A 17 -9.83 -14.95 -4.24
CA LYS A 17 -8.49 -14.54 -3.76
C LYS A 17 -8.55 -13.27 -2.90
N TYR A 18 -9.32 -12.25 -3.32
CA TYR A 18 -9.47 -11.02 -2.57
C TYR A 18 -10.17 -11.24 -1.22
N ARG A 19 -11.20 -12.09 -1.19
CA ARG A 19 -11.86 -12.47 0.06
C ARG A 19 -10.92 -13.22 1.01
N LEU A 20 -10.11 -14.14 0.47
CA LEU A 20 -9.11 -14.86 1.25
C LEU A 20 -8.06 -13.88 1.81
N LEU A 21 -7.60 -12.92 1.02
CA LEU A 21 -6.66 -11.89 1.44
C LEU A 21 -7.27 -10.99 2.54
N GLN A 22 -8.54 -10.60 2.41
CA GLN A 22 -9.28 -9.87 3.44
C GLN A 22 -9.33 -10.65 4.75
N PHE A 23 -9.73 -11.93 4.69
CA PHE A 23 -9.82 -12.78 5.86
C PHE A 23 -8.45 -12.97 6.52
N SER A 24 -7.40 -13.19 5.73
CA SER A 24 -6.03 -13.36 6.24
C SER A 24 -5.51 -12.12 6.95
N ILE A 25 -5.78 -10.92 6.42
CA ILE A 25 -5.37 -9.65 7.05
C ILE A 25 -6.11 -9.44 8.37
N VAL A 26 -7.44 -9.62 8.39
CA VAL A 26 -8.23 -9.45 9.61
C VAL A 26 -7.79 -10.45 10.68
N LEU A 27 -7.55 -11.70 10.30
CA LEU A 27 -7.08 -12.74 11.21
C LEU A 27 -5.70 -12.40 11.77
N LEU A 28 -4.78 -11.95 10.92
CA LEU A 28 -3.43 -11.57 11.33
C LEU A 28 -3.45 -10.38 12.31
N ILE A 29 -4.22 -9.33 12.02
CA ILE A 29 -4.35 -8.17 12.91
C ILE A 29 -5.03 -8.55 14.23
N SER A 30 -6.07 -9.41 14.18
CA SER A 30 -6.73 -9.93 15.39
C SER A 30 -5.78 -10.74 16.27
N ALA A 31 -4.96 -11.61 15.66
CA ALA A 31 -3.95 -12.38 16.37
C ALA A 31 -2.90 -11.48 17.04
N MET A 32 -2.40 -10.48 16.30
CA MET A 32 -1.45 -9.51 16.84
C MET A 32 -2.05 -8.66 17.97
N PHE A 33 -3.31 -8.25 17.83
CA PHE A 33 -4.03 -7.55 18.91
C PHE A 33 -4.15 -8.44 20.15
N PHE A 34 -4.49 -9.71 19.99
CA PHE A 34 -4.60 -10.65 21.09
C PHE A 34 -3.27 -10.85 21.81
N ILE A 35 -2.18 -11.08 21.06
CA ILE A 35 -0.82 -11.24 21.62
C ILE A 35 -0.42 -9.98 22.39
N ALA A 36 -0.62 -8.80 21.77
CA ALA A 36 -0.25 -7.53 22.40
C ALA A 36 -1.10 -7.23 23.65
N THR A 37 -2.38 -7.63 23.68
CA THR A 37 -3.22 -7.48 24.89
C THR A 37 -2.82 -8.44 26.01
N VAL A 38 -2.44 -9.66 25.69
CA VAL A 38 -1.89 -10.61 26.69
C VAL A 38 -0.61 -10.04 27.30
N GLU A 39 0.29 -9.52 26.49
CA GLU A 39 1.50 -8.85 26.96
C GLU A 39 1.19 -7.64 27.84
N TYR A 40 0.17 -6.85 27.49
CA TYR A 40 -0.34 -5.75 28.29
C TYR A 40 -0.77 -6.21 29.68
N PHE A 41 -1.57 -7.28 29.80
CA PHE A 41 -2.03 -7.79 31.09
C PHE A 41 -0.89 -8.36 31.95
N VAL A 42 0.12 -8.96 31.33
CA VAL A 42 1.29 -9.49 32.03
C VAL A 42 2.20 -8.35 32.52
N SER A 43 2.38 -7.30 31.73
CA SER A 43 3.27 -6.17 32.05
C SER A 43 2.60 -5.08 32.92
N THR A 44 1.27 -5.09 33.08
CA THR A 44 0.52 -4.10 33.92
C THR A 44 0.89 -4.22 35.41
N ARG A 45 1.63 -5.25 35.82
CA ARG A 45 2.26 -5.34 37.15
C ARG A 45 3.45 -4.38 37.33
N SER A 46 3.96 -3.77 36.28
CA SER A 46 5.01 -2.74 36.30
C SER A 46 4.42 -1.38 35.85
N ASN A 47 4.70 -0.31 36.62
CA ASN A 47 4.11 1.03 36.63
C ASN A 47 4.09 1.86 35.30
N SER A 48 4.09 1.27 34.09
CA SER A 48 4.23 1.97 32.80
C SER A 48 3.03 1.80 31.85
N GLN A 49 1.79 2.02 32.33
CA GLN A 49 0.58 1.84 31.54
C GLN A 49 0.52 2.67 30.22
N ILE A 50 1.04 3.90 30.25
CA ILE A 50 0.98 4.82 29.10
C ILE A 50 1.83 4.34 27.93
N ASP A 51 3.03 3.83 28.22
CA ASP A 51 3.95 3.35 27.20
C ASP A 51 3.48 2.04 26.56
N THR A 52 2.77 1.20 27.32
CA THR A 52 2.28 -0.10 26.86
C THR A 52 1.18 0.05 25.81
N GLY A 53 0.19 0.93 26.01
CA GLY A 53 -0.86 1.18 25.05
C GLY A 53 -0.32 1.73 23.72
N ARG A 54 0.67 2.60 23.78
CA ARG A 54 1.36 3.12 22.60
C ARG A 54 2.12 2.03 21.85
N ASN A 55 2.77 1.11 22.56
CA ASN A 55 3.46 -0.03 21.94
C ASN A 55 2.47 -0.95 21.20
N ILE A 56 1.31 -1.25 21.81
CA ILE A 56 0.24 -2.03 21.17
C ILE A 56 -0.20 -1.36 19.87
N PHE A 57 -0.49 -0.07 19.91
CA PHE A 57 -0.88 0.70 18.73
C PHE A 57 0.20 0.68 17.65
N THR A 58 1.48 0.85 18.02
CA THR A 58 2.62 0.80 17.10
C THR A 58 2.73 -0.56 16.42
N ILE A 59 2.59 -1.65 17.16
CA ILE A 59 2.62 -3.02 16.63
C ILE A 59 1.49 -3.22 15.62
N LEU A 60 0.26 -2.83 15.98
CA LEU A 60 -0.91 -2.98 15.11
C LEU A 60 -0.77 -2.18 13.81
N VAL A 61 -0.38 -0.90 13.91
CA VAL A 61 -0.21 -0.03 12.75
C VAL A 61 0.93 -0.54 11.85
N SER A 62 2.04 -0.98 12.43
CA SER A 62 3.18 -1.52 11.68
C SER A 62 2.80 -2.83 10.97
N THR A 63 2.08 -3.72 11.64
CA THR A 63 1.61 -4.99 11.06
C THR A 63 0.63 -4.73 9.93
N LEU A 64 -0.34 -3.83 10.12
CA LEU A 64 -1.27 -3.43 9.08
C LEU A 64 -0.56 -2.82 7.87
N PHE A 65 0.43 -1.97 8.14
CA PHE A 65 1.24 -1.32 7.10
C PHE A 65 1.96 -2.36 6.24
N ILE A 66 2.65 -3.32 6.86
CA ILE A 66 3.35 -4.39 6.13
C ILE A 66 2.36 -5.24 5.34
N ALA A 67 1.24 -5.64 5.95
CA ALA A 67 0.24 -6.49 5.31
C ALA A 67 -0.41 -5.81 4.10
N ILE A 68 -0.75 -4.53 4.18
CA ILE A 68 -1.43 -3.83 3.09
C ILE A 68 -0.42 -3.28 2.09
N THR A 69 0.53 -2.45 2.52
CA THR A 69 1.46 -1.78 1.61
C THR A 69 2.51 -2.73 1.06
N GLY A 70 2.97 -3.70 1.87
CA GLY A 70 3.99 -4.66 1.46
C GLY A 70 3.46 -5.83 0.65
N VAL A 71 2.23 -6.27 0.92
CA VAL A 71 1.69 -7.50 0.32
C VAL A 71 0.45 -7.22 -0.51
N ALA A 72 -0.63 -6.72 0.11
CA ALA A 72 -1.93 -6.64 -0.55
C ALA A 72 -1.94 -5.67 -1.73
N ALA A 73 -1.47 -4.44 -1.55
CA ALA A 73 -1.51 -3.42 -2.59
C ALA A 73 -0.64 -3.76 -3.82
N PRO A 74 0.60 -4.27 -3.67
CA PRO A 74 1.37 -4.77 -4.80
C PRO A 74 0.69 -5.92 -5.55
N ILE A 75 0.10 -6.89 -4.85
CA ILE A 75 -0.63 -8.00 -5.47
C ILE A 75 -1.80 -7.47 -6.31
N LEU A 76 -2.66 -6.65 -5.70
CA LEU A 76 -3.82 -6.08 -6.38
C LEU A 76 -3.41 -5.22 -7.59
N ALA A 77 -2.33 -4.46 -7.46
CA ALA A 77 -1.81 -3.63 -8.55
C ALA A 77 -1.32 -4.47 -9.73
N ILE A 78 -0.59 -5.54 -9.47
CA ILE A 78 -0.06 -6.43 -10.52
C ILE A 78 -1.20 -7.21 -11.17
N GLU A 79 -2.11 -7.78 -10.39
CA GLU A 79 -3.27 -8.52 -10.92
C GLU A 79 -4.15 -7.62 -11.81
N SER A 80 -4.41 -6.38 -11.39
CA SER A 80 -5.19 -5.41 -12.17
C SER A 80 -4.61 -5.17 -13.59
N ILE A 81 -3.29 -5.27 -13.78
CA ILE A 81 -2.65 -5.11 -15.08
C ILE A 81 -2.59 -6.45 -15.84
N GLN A 82 -2.26 -7.53 -15.12
CA GLN A 82 -2.13 -8.86 -15.75
C GLN A 82 -3.42 -9.41 -16.29
N ASP A 83 -4.55 -9.23 -15.58
CA ASP A 83 -5.85 -9.69 -16.02
C ASP A 83 -6.26 -9.06 -17.35
N GLU A 84 -5.91 -7.79 -17.58
CA GLU A 84 -6.17 -7.16 -18.87
C GLU A 84 -5.23 -7.62 -19.98
N ARG A 85 -3.98 -7.96 -19.64
CA ARG A 85 -3.03 -8.55 -20.60
C ARG A 85 -3.48 -9.95 -21.04
N ARG A 86 -3.89 -10.81 -20.09
CA ARG A 86 -4.35 -12.19 -20.37
C ARG A 86 -5.61 -12.21 -21.23
N ASN A 87 -6.52 -11.28 -20.98
CA ASN A 87 -7.79 -11.21 -21.71
C ASN A 87 -7.69 -10.47 -23.05
N ALA A 88 -6.48 -10.10 -23.52
CA ALA A 88 -6.25 -9.26 -24.72
C ALA A 88 -7.04 -7.93 -24.73
N ASN A 89 -7.60 -7.53 -23.60
CA ASN A 89 -8.38 -6.29 -23.47
C ASN A 89 -7.49 -5.05 -23.41
N PHE A 90 -6.19 -5.25 -23.23
CA PHE A 90 -5.23 -4.15 -23.10
C PHE A 90 -5.17 -3.31 -24.37
N ASP A 91 -5.20 -3.96 -25.56
CA ASP A 91 -5.20 -3.26 -26.85
C ASP A 91 -6.55 -2.57 -27.11
N LEU A 92 -7.67 -3.16 -26.72
CA LEU A 92 -8.99 -2.54 -26.79
C LEU A 92 -9.10 -1.31 -25.89
N LEU A 93 -8.46 -1.35 -24.72
CA LEU A 93 -8.43 -0.20 -23.79
C LEU A 93 -7.66 0.99 -24.39
N TYR A 94 -6.56 0.71 -25.14
CA TYR A 94 -5.80 1.76 -25.85
C TYR A 94 -6.50 2.28 -27.11
N LEU A 95 -7.32 1.46 -27.76
CA LEU A 95 -8.14 1.86 -28.91
C LEU A 95 -9.38 2.65 -28.47
N SER A 96 -9.74 2.60 -27.17
CA SER A 96 -10.82 3.40 -26.63
C SER A 96 -10.50 4.91 -26.68
N ARG A 97 -11.53 5.76 -26.61
CA ARG A 97 -11.38 7.22 -26.58
C ARG A 97 -10.75 7.76 -25.29
N LEU A 98 -10.35 6.89 -24.36
CA LEU A 98 -9.78 7.29 -23.07
C LEU A 98 -8.31 7.69 -23.22
N SER A 99 -7.90 8.74 -22.52
CA SER A 99 -6.50 9.12 -22.46
C SER A 99 -5.72 8.14 -21.56
N VAL A 100 -4.42 7.96 -21.84
CA VAL A 100 -3.52 7.11 -21.06
C VAL A 100 -3.53 7.50 -19.57
N VAL A 101 -3.61 8.81 -19.29
CA VAL A 101 -3.70 9.34 -17.92
C VAL A 101 -4.99 8.87 -17.24
N GLN A 102 -6.13 8.91 -17.94
CA GLN A 102 -7.42 8.48 -17.37
C GLN A 102 -7.43 6.98 -17.06
N ILE A 103 -6.77 6.17 -17.88
CA ILE A 103 -6.64 4.74 -17.65
C ILE A 103 -5.76 4.49 -16.40
N LEU A 104 -4.59 5.13 -16.35
CA LEU A 104 -3.64 4.95 -15.27
C LEU A 104 -4.21 5.45 -13.92
N LEU A 105 -4.83 6.64 -13.91
CA LEU A 105 -5.49 7.18 -12.72
C LEU A 105 -6.68 6.31 -12.29
N GLY A 106 -7.46 5.80 -13.25
CA GLY A 106 -8.59 4.91 -12.95
C GLY A 106 -8.13 3.64 -12.23
N LYS A 107 -7.04 3.02 -12.69
CA LYS A 107 -6.46 1.83 -12.07
C LYS A 107 -5.83 2.13 -10.71
N LEU A 108 -5.06 3.22 -10.62
CA LEU A 108 -4.46 3.66 -9.36
C LEU A 108 -5.53 3.88 -8.28
N THR A 109 -6.59 4.61 -8.61
CA THR A 109 -7.69 4.87 -7.68
C THR A 109 -8.47 3.60 -7.34
N GLY A 110 -8.65 2.66 -8.29
CA GLY A 110 -9.27 1.36 -8.03
C GLY A 110 -8.51 0.55 -6.98
N VAL A 111 -7.19 0.42 -7.13
CA VAL A 111 -6.33 -0.31 -6.17
C VAL A 111 -6.25 0.42 -4.83
N LEU A 112 -6.16 1.77 -4.83
CA LEU A 112 -6.18 2.55 -3.58
C LEU A 112 -7.49 2.35 -2.80
N LEU A 113 -8.64 2.37 -3.48
CA LEU A 113 -9.93 2.12 -2.84
C LEU A 113 -10.06 0.69 -2.32
N ALA A 114 -9.54 -0.31 -3.05
CA ALA A 114 -9.49 -1.68 -2.58
C ALA A 114 -8.60 -1.81 -1.34
N SER A 115 -7.44 -1.17 -1.31
CA SER A 115 -6.56 -1.12 -0.12
C SER A 115 -7.23 -0.42 1.06
N PHE A 116 -7.96 0.67 0.79
CA PHE A 116 -8.71 1.40 1.82
C PHE A 116 -9.85 0.55 2.42
N ALA A 117 -10.52 -0.26 1.59
CA ALA A 117 -11.54 -1.20 2.07
C ALA A 117 -10.95 -2.25 3.03
N LEU A 118 -9.71 -2.70 2.79
CA LEU A 118 -9.00 -3.59 3.73
C LEU A 118 -8.73 -2.91 5.07
N ILE A 119 -8.33 -1.62 5.06
CA ILE A 119 -8.14 -0.83 6.30
C ILE A 119 -9.46 -0.71 7.06
N LEU A 120 -10.57 -0.40 6.37
CA LEU A 120 -11.88 -0.26 7.01
C LEU A 120 -12.34 -1.56 7.69
N MET A 121 -12.00 -2.72 7.12
CA MET A 121 -12.32 -4.01 7.75
C MET A 121 -11.58 -4.24 9.06
N THR A 122 -10.39 -3.66 9.24
CA THR A 122 -9.62 -3.74 10.48
C THR A 122 -9.98 -2.64 11.50
N ALA A 123 -10.78 -1.65 11.09
CA ALA A 123 -11.15 -0.52 11.93
C ALA A 123 -11.75 -0.90 13.31
N PRO A 124 -12.60 -1.93 13.45
CA PRO A 124 -13.11 -2.33 14.77
C PRO A 124 -12.00 -2.68 15.76
N ILE A 125 -10.94 -3.34 15.31
CA ILE A 125 -9.80 -3.73 16.15
C ILE A 125 -9.02 -2.48 16.59
N PHE A 126 -8.85 -1.51 15.69
CA PHE A 126 -8.23 -0.22 16.03
C PHE A 126 -9.08 0.58 17.02
N ILE A 127 -10.41 0.55 16.91
CA ILE A 127 -11.31 1.17 17.87
C ILE A 127 -11.14 0.49 19.24
N LEU A 128 -11.08 -0.83 19.30
CA LEU A 128 -10.84 -1.55 20.55
C LEU A 128 -9.46 -1.19 21.15
N SER A 129 -8.42 -0.99 20.33
CA SER A 129 -7.11 -0.57 20.81
C SER A 129 -7.10 0.83 21.44
N THR A 130 -8.11 1.69 21.16
CA THR A 130 -8.21 3.00 21.80
C THR A 130 -8.45 2.90 23.31
N PHE A 131 -9.07 1.83 23.77
CA PHE A 131 -9.31 1.58 25.20
C PHE A 131 -8.03 1.27 25.99
N THR A 132 -6.96 0.86 25.31
CA THR A 132 -5.65 0.65 25.96
C THR A 132 -4.89 1.97 26.16
N GLY A 133 -5.36 3.07 25.54
CA GLY A 133 -4.78 4.41 25.70
C GLY A 133 -3.45 4.61 24.97
N GLY A 134 -2.79 5.73 25.24
CA GLY A 134 -1.41 5.97 24.82
C GLY A 134 -1.19 6.65 23.48
N PHE A 135 -2.22 6.86 22.65
CA PHE A 135 -2.11 7.59 21.37
C PHE A 135 -3.18 8.68 21.21
N ARG A 136 -2.90 9.64 20.35
CA ARG A 136 -3.75 10.80 20.07
C ARG A 136 -4.34 10.71 18.67
N LEU A 137 -5.49 11.35 18.45
CA LEU A 137 -6.11 11.46 17.12
C LEU A 137 -5.13 12.02 16.06
N ARG A 138 -4.25 12.92 16.45
CA ARG A 138 -3.20 13.46 15.59
C ARG A 138 -2.26 12.38 15.07
N ASP A 139 -1.87 11.44 15.93
CA ASP A 139 -0.95 10.35 15.58
C ASP A 139 -1.60 9.43 14.54
N LEU A 140 -2.88 9.15 14.70
CA LEU A 140 -3.68 8.38 13.74
C LEU A 140 -3.79 9.05 12.39
N LEU A 141 -4.04 10.38 12.34
CA LEU A 141 -4.10 11.14 11.10
C LEU A 141 -2.73 11.17 10.40
N THR A 142 -1.66 11.36 11.16
CA THR A 142 -0.30 11.39 10.61
C THR A 142 0.09 10.01 10.05
N CYS A 143 -0.21 8.93 10.78
CA CYS A 143 -0.05 7.56 10.27
C CYS A 143 -0.84 7.33 8.99
N GLY A 144 -2.07 7.83 8.90
CA GLY A 144 -2.90 7.74 7.70
C GLY A 144 -2.27 8.43 6.48
N ILE A 145 -1.68 9.60 6.66
CA ILE A 145 -0.99 10.34 5.57
C ILE A 145 0.28 9.60 5.13
N VAL A 146 1.09 9.12 6.08
CA VAL A 146 2.27 8.30 5.78
C VAL A 146 1.85 7.04 5.03
N PHE A 147 0.79 6.37 5.48
CA PHE A 147 0.25 5.18 4.85
C PHE A 147 -0.20 5.48 3.40
N LEU A 148 -0.97 6.54 3.18
CA LEU A 148 -1.46 6.90 1.86
C LEU A 148 -0.32 7.21 0.89
N SER A 149 0.70 7.97 1.32
CA SER A 149 1.85 8.34 0.49
C SER A 149 2.67 7.13 0.07
N THR A 150 2.97 6.26 1.03
CA THR A 150 3.76 5.04 0.78
C THR A 150 2.98 4.02 -0.03
N ASN A 151 1.70 3.81 0.26
CA ASN A 151 0.85 2.89 -0.49
C ASN A 151 0.74 3.30 -1.96
N THR A 152 0.57 4.60 -2.24
CA THR A 152 0.56 5.15 -3.61
C THR A 152 1.88 4.87 -4.32
N LEU A 153 3.00 5.09 -3.65
CA LEU A 153 4.32 4.81 -4.20
C LEU A 153 4.50 3.33 -4.56
N PHE A 154 4.16 2.42 -3.64
CA PHE A 154 4.32 0.98 -3.86
C PHE A 154 3.39 0.44 -4.96
N ILE A 155 2.15 0.95 -5.07
CA ILE A 155 1.25 0.64 -6.17
C ILE A 155 1.87 1.06 -7.51
N LEU A 156 2.44 2.27 -7.61
CA LEU A 156 3.07 2.75 -8.84
C LEU A 156 4.33 1.97 -9.20
N ILE A 157 5.16 1.59 -8.22
CA ILE A 157 6.29 0.68 -8.45
C ILE A 157 5.77 -0.65 -9.01
N SER A 158 4.72 -1.21 -8.42
CA SER A 158 4.11 -2.47 -8.85
C SER A 158 3.55 -2.39 -10.26
N PHE A 159 2.90 -1.28 -10.63
CA PHE A 159 2.47 -1.02 -12.01
C PHE A 159 3.64 -0.95 -12.98
N SER A 160 4.72 -0.26 -12.60
CA SER A 160 5.93 -0.17 -13.43
C SER A 160 6.54 -1.54 -13.68
N LEU A 161 6.61 -2.38 -12.65
CA LEU A 161 7.10 -3.76 -12.75
C LEU A 161 6.18 -4.63 -13.60
N ALA A 162 4.87 -4.57 -13.37
CA ALA A 162 3.88 -5.33 -14.14
C ALA A 162 3.87 -4.97 -15.63
N LEU A 163 4.17 -3.72 -15.97
CA LEU A 163 4.27 -3.26 -17.37
C LEU A 163 5.60 -3.62 -18.02
N SER A 164 6.68 -3.74 -17.25
CA SER A 164 8.04 -3.92 -17.75
C SER A 164 8.46 -5.38 -17.81
N LEU A 165 8.01 -6.21 -16.87
CA LEU A 165 8.47 -7.59 -16.69
C LEU A 165 7.51 -8.60 -17.30
N HIS A 166 8.08 -9.74 -17.70
CA HIS A 166 7.32 -10.92 -18.09
C HIS A 166 6.74 -11.61 -16.83
N GLU A 167 5.65 -12.37 -16.97
CA GLU A 167 4.95 -13.01 -15.85
C GLU A 167 5.88 -13.82 -14.94
N ASN A 168 6.86 -14.52 -15.51
CA ASN A 168 7.80 -15.37 -14.76
C ASN A 168 8.79 -14.60 -13.89
N ILE A 169 9.01 -13.30 -14.17
CA ILE A 169 9.98 -12.44 -13.46
C ILE A 169 9.30 -11.58 -12.41
N LEU A 170 7.97 -11.52 -12.41
CA LEU A 170 7.19 -10.71 -11.46
C LEU A 170 7.39 -11.14 -10.00
N SER A 171 7.66 -12.41 -9.73
CA SER A 171 8.01 -12.93 -8.40
C SER A 171 9.25 -12.24 -7.81
N TYR A 172 10.24 -11.94 -8.64
CA TYR A 172 11.44 -11.18 -8.21
C TYR A 172 11.09 -9.72 -7.87
N GLY A 173 10.10 -9.14 -8.58
CA GLY A 173 9.60 -7.79 -8.28
C GLY A 173 8.99 -7.69 -6.89
N TYR A 174 8.24 -8.72 -6.44
CA TYR A 174 7.76 -8.80 -5.07
C TYR A 174 8.90 -8.86 -4.05
N GLY A 175 9.94 -9.64 -4.33
CA GLY A 175 11.12 -9.71 -3.48
C GLY A 175 11.78 -8.35 -3.29
N ILE A 176 11.87 -7.53 -4.34
CA ILE A 176 12.43 -6.17 -4.27
C ILE A 176 11.55 -5.27 -3.39
N ILE A 177 10.21 -5.31 -3.55
CA ILE A 177 9.29 -4.52 -2.74
C ILE A 177 9.41 -4.89 -1.27
N LEU A 178 9.40 -6.18 -0.95
CA LEU A 178 9.58 -6.67 0.42
C LEU A 178 10.96 -6.27 0.97
N ALA A 179 12.03 -6.41 0.17
CA ALA A 179 13.37 -6.02 0.57
C ALA A 179 13.44 -4.52 0.94
N VAL A 180 12.80 -3.63 0.18
CA VAL A 180 12.77 -2.19 0.48
C VAL A 180 12.03 -1.89 1.78
N ILE A 181 10.98 -2.65 2.12
CA ILE A 181 10.24 -2.50 3.37
C ILE A 181 11.06 -3.01 4.56
N PHE A 182 11.73 -4.18 4.40
CA PHE A 182 12.47 -4.83 5.47
C PHE A 182 13.94 -4.38 5.56
N LEU A 183 14.46 -3.69 4.53
CA LEU A 183 15.84 -3.19 4.50
C LEU A 183 16.26 -2.44 5.79
N PRO A 184 15.38 -1.63 6.42
CA PRO A 184 15.75 -0.90 7.62
C PRO A 184 15.97 -1.75 8.85
N LEU A 185 15.40 -2.96 8.92
CA LEU A 185 15.65 -3.87 10.04
C LEU A 185 17.09 -4.38 10.06
N VAL A 186 17.79 -4.32 8.91
CA VAL A 186 19.15 -4.85 8.73
C VAL A 186 20.16 -3.73 8.44
N ALA A 187 19.72 -2.56 8.02
CA ALA A 187 20.59 -1.48 7.53
C ALA A 187 21.15 -0.59 8.68
N PRO A 188 22.34 0.00 8.50
CA PRO A 188 22.90 0.96 9.45
C PRO A 188 22.04 2.23 9.58
N LYS A 189 22.10 2.85 10.76
CA LYS A 189 21.27 4.01 11.17
C LYS A 189 20.99 5.12 10.11
N PRO A 190 21.91 5.53 9.23
CA PRO A 190 21.61 6.59 8.26
C PRO A 190 20.54 6.22 7.21
N ILE A 191 20.38 4.93 6.93
CA ILE A 191 19.40 4.44 5.94
C ILE A 191 18.01 4.24 6.56
N TRP A 192 17.90 4.09 7.89
CA TRP A 192 16.64 3.95 8.60
C TRP A 192 15.65 5.09 8.32
N TRP A 193 16.16 6.32 8.11
CA TRP A 193 15.35 7.50 7.84
C TRP A 193 14.60 7.46 6.51
N ILE A 194 15.02 6.61 5.59
CA ILE A 194 14.39 6.46 4.26
C ILE A 194 13.31 5.39 4.28
N SER A 195 13.25 4.58 5.32
CA SER A 195 12.28 3.49 5.39
C SER A 195 10.89 3.96 5.78
N PRO A 196 9.86 3.54 5.03
CA PRO A 196 8.48 3.84 5.36
C PRO A 196 8.05 3.31 6.73
N LEU A 197 8.52 2.12 7.09
CA LEU A 197 8.20 1.48 8.37
C LEU A 197 8.78 2.27 9.56
N THR A 198 10.03 2.71 9.45
CA THR A 198 10.68 3.49 10.52
C THR A 198 10.00 4.83 10.71
N ILE A 199 9.62 5.48 9.60
CA ILE A 199 8.89 6.75 9.63
C ILE A 199 7.54 6.56 10.33
N LEU A 200 6.83 5.48 10.00
CA LEU A 200 5.56 5.16 10.64
C LEU A 200 5.72 4.95 12.16
N ILE A 201 6.73 4.20 12.59
CA ILE A 201 7.03 3.99 14.02
C ILE A 201 7.39 5.32 14.70
N GLU A 202 8.14 6.19 14.03
CA GLU A 202 8.51 7.49 14.59
C GLU A 202 7.33 8.47 14.69
N THR A 203 6.30 8.36 13.83
CA THR A 203 5.10 9.20 13.94
C THR A 203 4.32 8.94 15.22
N VAL A 204 4.42 7.73 15.77
CA VAL A 204 3.73 7.35 17.01
C VAL A 204 4.49 7.82 18.25
N LYS A 205 5.78 8.18 18.14
CA LYS A 205 6.55 8.72 19.27
C LYS A 205 6.02 10.09 19.72
N PRO A 206 6.18 10.44 21.04
CA PRO A 206 5.62 11.69 21.58
C PRO A 206 6.23 12.94 20.98
N GLU A 207 7.45 12.86 20.49
CA GLU A 207 8.17 13.97 19.85
C GLU A 207 7.93 13.92 18.33
N SER A 208 7.12 14.84 17.81
CA SER A 208 6.90 14.97 16.37
C SER A 208 8.19 15.38 15.66
N ASN A 209 8.80 14.44 14.94
CA ASN A 209 10.02 14.73 14.21
C ASN A 209 9.68 15.45 12.88
N PRO A 210 10.20 16.68 12.64
CA PRO A 210 9.92 17.43 11.41
C PRO A 210 10.39 16.67 10.15
N LYS A 211 11.32 15.72 10.27
CA LYS A 211 11.78 14.89 9.18
C LYS A 211 10.71 13.95 8.60
N VAL A 212 9.68 13.61 9.36
CA VAL A 212 8.55 12.80 8.87
C VAL A 212 7.89 13.47 7.66
N TRP A 213 7.61 14.76 7.73
CA TRP A 213 6.97 15.50 6.65
C TRP A 213 7.84 15.64 5.41
N LEU A 214 9.15 15.78 5.60
CA LEU A 214 10.11 15.81 4.50
C LEU A 214 10.13 14.47 3.76
N ASN A 215 10.08 13.35 4.47
CA ASN A 215 10.03 12.02 3.87
C ASN A 215 8.70 11.75 3.16
N VAL A 216 7.56 12.15 3.74
CA VAL A 216 6.25 12.08 3.10
C VAL A 216 6.26 12.84 1.77
N GLY A 217 6.80 14.07 1.77
CA GLY A 217 7.00 14.86 0.56
C GLY A 217 7.90 14.16 -0.46
N GLY A 218 8.98 13.53 -0.01
CA GLY A 218 9.88 12.72 -0.83
C GLY A 218 9.17 11.54 -1.49
N TYR A 219 8.33 10.81 -0.76
CA TYR A 219 7.56 9.69 -1.33
C TYR A 219 6.57 10.15 -2.40
N PHE A 220 5.87 11.27 -2.18
CA PHE A 220 4.99 11.82 -3.21
C PHE A 220 5.76 12.29 -4.44
N ALA A 221 6.95 12.91 -4.27
CA ALA A 221 7.78 13.33 -5.38
C ALA A 221 8.26 12.13 -6.22
N VAL A 222 8.73 11.06 -5.57
CA VAL A 222 9.15 9.83 -6.25
C VAL A 222 7.95 9.15 -6.91
N ALA A 223 6.79 9.10 -6.27
CA ALA A 223 5.56 8.55 -6.84
C ALA A 223 5.15 9.31 -8.10
N LEU A 224 5.22 10.64 -8.08
CA LEU A 224 4.93 11.49 -9.24
C LEU A 224 5.92 11.25 -10.38
N LEU A 225 7.20 11.12 -10.08
CA LEU A 225 8.22 10.81 -11.08
C LEU A 225 7.96 9.45 -11.75
N ILE A 226 7.67 8.41 -10.95
CA ILE A 226 7.33 7.08 -11.48
C ILE A 226 6.06 7.15 -12.32
N PHE A 227 5.05 7.89 -11.90
CA PHE A 227 3.81 8.10 -12.67
C PHE A 227 4.10 8.72 -14.04
N ILE A 228 4.95 9.74 -14.11
CA ILE A 228 5.36 10.39 -15.37
C ILE A 228 6.09 9.39 -16.28
N LEU A 229 7.00 8.59 -15.73
CA LEU A 229 7.73 7.57 -16.49
C LEU A 229 6.80 6.50 -17.06
N ILE A 230 5.84 6.01 -16.28
CA ILE A 230 4.84 5.05 -16.74
C ILE A 230 3.99 5.68 -17.85
N HIS A 231 3.54 6.92 -17.66
CA HIS A 231 2.75 7.65 -18.66
C HIS A 231 3.50 7.77 -19.99
N GLN A 232 4.78 8.16 -19.94
CA GLN A 232 5.59 8.30 -21.17
C GLN A 232 5.73 6.95 -21.89
N ARG A 233 6.07 5.88 -21.18
CA ARG A 233 6.17 4.53 -21.78
C ARG A 233 4.87 4.07 -22.44
N LEU A 234 3.74 4.27 -21.77
CA LEU A 234 2.44 3.90 -22.32
C LEU A 234 2.05 4.76 -23.53
N ALA A 235 2.32 6.06 -23.48
CA ALA A 235 2.06 6.97 -24.59
C ALA A 235 2.85 6.59 -25.86
N PHE A 236 4.12 6.19 -25.70
CA PHE A 236 4.94 5.68 -26.79
C PHE A 236 4.35 4.40 -27.41
N LYS A 237 3.91 3.45 -26.57
CA LYS A 237 3.32 2.18 -27.02
C LYS A 237 2.01 2.42 -27.80
N VAL A 238 1.17 3.34 -27.32
CA VAL A 238 -0.09 3.74 -28.01
C VAL A 238 0.17 4.38 -29.37
N LYS A 239 1.18 5.25 -29.48
CA LYS A 239 1.57 5.84 -30.77
C LYS A 239 2.01 4.77 -31.77
N GLY A 240 2.78 3.78 -31.36
CA GLY A 240 3.20 2.67 -32.21
C GLY A 240 2.04 1.82 -32.72
N LEU A 241 1.05 1.53 -31.87
CA LEU A 241 -0.15 0.77 -32.25
C LEU A 241 -1.02 1.54 -33.27
N LYS A 242 -1.20 2.85 -33.08
CA LYS A 242 -1.97 3.69 -34.02
C LYS A 242 -1.33 3.82 -35.40
N LEU A 243 -0.01 3.71 -35.50
CA LEU A 243 0.70 3.72 -36.78
C LEU A 243 0.56 2.38 -37.53
N ARG A 244 0.56 1.24 -36.81
CA ARG A 244 0.36 -0.10 -37.40
C ARG A 244 -1.07 -0.33 -37.91
N GLY A 245 -2.08 0.24 -37.27
CA GLY A 245 -3.49 0.08 -37.67
C GLY A 245 -3.91 0.98 -38.87
N ARG A 246 -2.98 1.79 -39.42
CA ARG A 246 -3.19 2.61 -40.61
C ARG A 246 -2.53 2.03 -41.87
N GLN A 247 -1.81 0.94 -41.78
CA GLN A 247 -1.30 0.13 -42.87
C GLN A 247 -2.21 -1.07 -43.12
#